data_66581e139ce5a9992b608b367405fc7d
#
_entry.id   66581e139ce5a9992b608b367405fc7d
#
_cell.length_a   1.000
_cell.length_b   1.000
_cell.length_c   1.000
_cell.angle_alpha   90.00
_cell.angle_beta   90.00
_cell.angle_gamma   90.00
#
_symmetry.space_group_name_H-M   'P 1'
#
loop_
_entity.id
_entity.type
_entity.pdbx_description
1 polymer ?
#
loop_
_entity_poly.entity_id
_entity_poly.type
_entity_poly.pdbx_seq_one_letter_code
_entity_poly.pdbx_strand_id
1 'polypeptide(L)'
;MRLAVLAALGVEDRLENLDPNLSPPKLPGISLEFIEPDEKKFPCLALARQACLLGGPYPPLLVGADEGAVEMFMEGRIPFTGIASKIESVLSSYSGSEPRSWEDALELVVWARERVLHG
;
A
#
# COMPACT_ATOMS: atom_id res chain seq x y z
N MET A 1 6.45 5.07 11.36
CA MET A 1 7.05 4.27 10.27
C MET A 1 8.54 3.97 10.49
N ARG A 2 9.42 4.94 10.82
CA ARG A 2 10.87 4.69 10.99
C ARG A 2 11.19 3.56 11.97
N LEU A 3 10.58 3.53 13.16
CA LEU A 3 10.78 2.49 14.17
C LEU A 3 10.44 1.08 13.66
N ALA A 4 9.30 0.94 12.98
CA ALA A 4 8.87 -0.35 12.45
C ALA A 4 9.83 -0.88 11.37
N VAL A 5 10.36 -0.01 10.51
CA VAL A 5 11.35 -0.39 9.49
C VAL A 5 12.67 -0.78 10.14
N LEU A 6 13.16 -0.04 11.13
CA LEU A 6 14.40 -0.37 11.84
C LEU A 6 14.28 -1.68 12.61
N ALA A 7 13.14 -1.94 13.25
CA ALA A 7 12.85 -3.22 13.90
C ALA A 7 12.89 -4.37 12.89
N ALA A 8 12.24 -4.21 11.73
CA ALA A 8 12.27 -5.21 10.67
C ALA A 8 13.69 -5.49 10.12
N LEU A 9 14.59 -4.51 10.19
CA LEU A 9 15.99 -4.64 9.79
C LEU A 9 16.90 -5.20 10.90
N GLY A 10 16.35 -5.54 12.07
CA GLY A 10 17.12 -6.11 13.20
C GLY A 10 18.11 -5.15 13.85
N VAL A 11 17.84 -3.83 13.79
CA VAL A 11 18.71 -2.80 14.40
C VAL A 11 18.16 -2.25 15.72
N GLU A 12 17.28 -2.99 16.36
CA GLU A 12 16.56 -2.58 17.59
C GLU A 12 17.52 -2.18 18.73
N ASP A 13 18.60 -2.94 18.94
CA ASP A 13 19.58 -2.71 20.01
C ASP A 13 20.42 -1.43 19.83
N ARG A 14 20.29 -0.77 18.70
CA ARG A 14 21.07 0.42 18.35
C ARG A 14 20.22 1.69 18.20
N LEU A 15 18.90 1.59 18.40
CA LEU A 15 17.97 2.70 18.19
C LEU A 15 18.31 3.94 19.02
N GLU A 16 18.72 3.76 20.27
CA GLU A 16 19.09 4.86 21.17
C GLU A 16 20.32 5.65 20.68
N ASN A 17 21.17 5.03 19.87
CA ASN A 17 22.40 5.63 19.34
C ASN A 17 22.20 6.27 17.94
N LEU A 18 21.08 5.99 17.26
CA LEU A 18 20.85 6.47 15.90
C LEU A 18 20.18 7.83 15.86
N ASP A 19 19.17 8.06 16.69
CA ASP A 19 18.45 9.33 16.78
C ASP A 19 17.66 9.39 18.10
N PRO A 20 17.94 10.37 18.99
CA PRO A 20 17.18 10.55 20.24
C PRO A 20 15.68 10.72 20.05
N ASN A 21 15.24 11.13 18.85
CA ASN A 21 13.82 11.29 18.52
C ASN A 21 13.14 9.98 18.11
N LEU A 22 13.89 8.87 17.99
CA LEU A 22 13.37 7.54 17.65
C LEU A 22 13.03 6.70 18.87
N SER A 23 12.91 7.29 20.05
CA SER A 23 12.49 6.58 21.26
C SER A 23 11.11 5.94 21.07
N PRO A 24 10.93 4.68 21.48
CA PRO A 24 9.61 4.04 21.44
C PRO A 24 8.65 4.79 22.35
N PRO A 25 7.33 4.84 22.01
CA PRO A 25 6.35 5.51 22.83
C PRO A 25 6.25 4.84 24.19
N LYS A 26 6.12 5.64 25.26
CA LYS A 26 5.83 5.11 26.60
C LYS A 26 4.39 4.59 26.61
N LEU A 27 4.20 3.29 26.85
CA LEU A 27 2.90 2.63 26.88
C LEU A 27 2.19 2.60 28.25
N PRO A 28 2.81 2.94 29.42
CA PRO A 28 2.12 2.88 30.69
C PRO A 28 0.82 3.72 30.70
N GLY A 29 -0.31 3.10 31.05
CA GLY A 29 -1.61 3.76 31.07
C GLY A 29 -2.35 3.83 29.74
N ILE A 30 -1.80 3.25 28.67
CA ILE A 30 -2.50 3.13 27.38
C ILE A 30 -3.25 1.79 27.34
N SER A 31 -4.52 1.85 26.96
CA SER A 31 -5.34 0.67 26.64
C SER A 31 -5.44 0.57 25.11
N LEU A 32 -5.14 -0.61 24.56
CA LEU A 32 -5.27 -0.92 23.13
C LEU A 32 -6.40 -1.93 22.96
N GLU A 33 -7.32 -1.62 22.07
CA GLU A 33 -8.38 -2.53 21.66
C GLU A 33 -8.03 -3.11 20.27
N PHE A 34 -8.14 -4.42 20.12
CA PHE A 34 -7.94 -5.13 18.88
C PHE A 34 -9.26 -5.71 18.41
N ILE A 35 -9.71 -5.29 17.23
CA ILE A 35 -10.94 -5.73 16.59
C ILE A 35 -10.63 -6.28 15.21
N GLU A 36 -11.46 -7.20 14.72
CA GLU A 36 -11.36 -7.70 13.36
C GLU A 36 -11.61 -6.58 12.33
N PRO A 37 -10.78 -6.50 11.27
CA PRO A 37 -10.97 -5.52 10.22
C PRO A 37 -12.26 -5.76 9.43
N ASP A 38 -13.06 -4.73 9.23
CA ASP A 38 -14.25 -4.78 8.37
C ASP A 38 -13.86 -4.55 6.90
N GLU A 39 -13.68 -5.63 6.15
CA GLU A 39 -13.28 -5.56 4.72
C GLU A 39 -14.36 -4.97 3.83
N LYS A 40 -15.64 -4.93 4.26
CA LYS A 40 -16.69 -4.25 3.50
C LYS A 40 -16.57 -2.74 3.65
N LYS A 41 -16.19 -2.29 4.85
CA LYS A 41 -15.95 -0.87 5.13
C LYS A 41 -14.60 -0.39 4.58
N PHE A 42 -13.61 -1.30 4.51
CA PHE A 42 -12.26 -1.02 4.04
C PHE A 42 -11.87 -1.94 2.87
N PRO A 43 -12.50 -1.76 1.68
CA PRO A 43 -12.33 -2.69 0.55
C PRO A 43 -10.89 -2.74 0.01
N CYS A 44 -10.08 -1.69 0.18
CA CYS A 44 -8.67 -1.71 -0.20
C CYS A 44 -7.87 -2.80 0.54
N LEU A 45 -8.26 -3.17 1.76
CA LEU A 45 -7.62 -4.26 2.50
C LEU A 45 -7.85 -5.61 1.81
N ALA A 46 -9.09 -5.87 1.36
CA ALA A 46 -9.43 -7.09 0.62
C ALA A 46 -8.67 -7.15 -0.72
N LEU A 47 -8.61 -6.03 -1.46
CA LEU A 47 -7.85 -5.92 -2.71
C LEU A 47 -6.35 -6.18 -2.50
N ALA A 48 -5.77 -5.62 -1.44
CA ALA A 48 -4.35 -5.82 -1.11
C ALA A 48 -4.05 -7.29 -0.76
N ARG A 49 -4.91 -7.94 0.04
CA ARG A 49 -4.78 -9.37 0.36
C ARG A 49 -4.87 -10.22 -0.89
N GLN A 50 -5.84 -9.94 -1.76
CA GLN A 50 -6.01 -10.66 -3.02
C GLN A 50 -4.79 -10.47 -3.94
N ALA A 51 -4.30 -9.26 -4.14
CA ALA A 51 -3.12 -8.98 -4.94
C ALA A 51 -1.88 -9.71 -4.40
N CYS A 52 -1.71 -9.75 -3.07
CA CYS A 52 -0.61 -10.46 -2.43
C CYS A 52 -0.71 -11.99 -2.65
N LEU A 53 -1.91 -12.57 -2.57
CA LEU A 53 -2.13 -14.01 -2.78
C LEU A 53 -1.93 -14.42 -4.25
N LEU A 54 -2.35 -13.59 -5.20
CA LEU A 54 -2.16 -13.82 -6.62
C LEU A 54 -0.69 -13.69 -7.04
N GLY A 55 0.06 -12.80 -6.40
CA GLY A 55 1.47 -12.56 -6.74
C GLY A 55 1.68 -12.00 -8.13
N GLY A 56 2.84 -12.28 -8.74
CA GLY A 56 3.18 -11.86 -10.10
C GLY A 56 2.99 -10.36 -10.34
N PRO A 57 2.15 -9.96 -11.32
CA PRO A 57 1.94 -8.56 -11.65
C PRO A 57 1.06 -7.79 -10.64
N TYR A 58 0.26 -8.49 -9.83
CA TYR A 58 -0.78 -7.85 -9.02
C TYR A 58 -0.26 -6.92 -7.92
N PRO A 59 0.81 -7.25 -7.15
CA PRO A 59 1.35 -6.32 -6.16
C PRO A 59 1.84 -4.99 -6.75
N PRO A 60 2.67 -4.95 -7.82
CA PRO A 60 3.07 -3.68 -8.42
C PRO A 60 1.90 -2.93 -9.06
N LEU A 61 0.93 -3.62 -9.67
CA LEU A 61 -0.28 -2.99 -10.20
C LEU A 61 -1.10 -2.32 -9.09
N LEU A 62 -1.25 -3.00 -7.94
CA LEU A 62 -1.94 -2.44 -6.77
C LEU A 62 -1.27 -1.13 -6.32
N VAL A 63 0.06 -1.14 -6.18
CA VAL A 63 0.83 0.03 -5.74
C VAL A 63 0.62 1.22 -6.68
N GLY A 64 0.80 1.02 -7.98
CA GLY A 64 0.62 2.09 -8.97
C GLY A 64 -0.83 2.60 -9.04
N ALA A 65 -1.81 1.71 -8.98
CA ALA A 65 -3.21 2.08 -8.99
C ALA A 65 -3.61 2.87 -7.73
N ASP A 66 -3.08 2.50 -6.56
CA ASP A 66 -3.30 3.22 -5.31
C ASP A 66 -2.71 4.63 -5.38
N GLU A 67 -1.46 4.78 -5.82
CA GLU A 67 -0.82 6.08 -5.98
C GLU A 67 -1.64 7.01 -6.89
N GLY A 68 -2.07 6.52 -8.06
CA GLY A 68 -2.90 7.30 -8.98
C GLY A 68 -4.27 7.65 -8.40
N ALA A 69 -4.91 6.73 -7.69
CA ALA A 69 -6.23 6.96 -7.09
C ALA A 69 -6.17 7.94 -5.91
N VAL A 70 -5.12 7.86 -5.09
CA VAL A 70 -4.88 8.83 -4.00
C VAL A 70 -4.62 10.22 -4.57
N GLU A 71 -3.84 10.34 -5.65
CA GLU A 71 -3.59 11.60 -6.33
C GLU A 71 -4.92 12.22 -6.83
N MET A 72 -5.77 11.45 -7.54
CA MET A 72 -7.08 11.91 -7.97
C MET A 72 -7.98 12.34 -6.81
N PHE A 73 -7.91 11.63 -5.68
CA PHE A 73 -8.65 12.01 -4.47
C PHE A 73 -8.14 13.33 -3.89
N MET A 74 -6.82 13.50 -3.78
CA MET A 74 -6.21 14.74 -3.27
C MET A 74 -6.52 15.96 -4.15
N GLU A 75 -6.68 15.74 -5.45
CA GLU A 75 -7.12 16.77 -6.42
C GLU A 75 -8.64 17.00 -6.43
N GLY A 76 -9.42 16.25 -5.65
CA GLY A 76 -10.87 16.34 -5.59
C GLY A 76 -11.60 15.76 -6.82
N ARG A 77 -10.93 14.97 -7.65
CA ARG A 77 -11.47 14.34 -8.88
C ARG A 77 -12.35 13.12 -8.58
N ILE A 78 -12.08 12.43 -7.48
CA ILE A 78 -12.88 11.29 -7.00
C ILE A 78 -13.16 11.43 -5.49
N PRO A 79 -14.25 10.84 -4.97
CA PRO A 79 -14.48 10.72 -3.53
C PRO A 79 -13.54 9.67 -2.91
N PHE A 80 -13.38 9.70 -1.59
CA PHE A 80 -12.56 8.73 -0.86
C PHE A 80 -12.92 7.26 -1.19
N THR A 81 -14.21 6.96 -1.27
CA THR A 81 -14.69 5.61 -1.65
C THR A 81 -14.37 5.23 -3.10
N GLY A 82 -14.06 6.20 -3.95
CA GLY A 82 -13.65 5.98 -5.35
C GLY A 82 -12.26 5.37 -5.49
N ILE A 83 -11.39 5.51 -4.47
CA ILE A 83 -10.05 4.93 -4.48
C ILE A 83 -10.11 3.43 -4.72
N ALA A 84 -10.88 2.71 -3.91
CA ALA A 84 -11.02 1.25 -4.04
C ALA A 84 -11.54 0.83 -5.43
N SER A 85 -12.54 1.55 -5.96
CA SER A 85 -13.12 1.25 -7.28
C SER A 85 -12.11 1.43 -8.42
N LYS A 86 -11.26 2.44 -8.34
CA LYS A 86 -10.19 2.67 -9.33
C LYS A 86 -9.14 1.56 -9.27
N ILE A 87 -8.71 1.18 -8.08
CA ILE A 87 -7.77 0.06 -7.89
C ILE A 87 -8.35 -1.23 -8.47
N GLU A 88 -9.58 -1.59 -8.10
CA GLU A 88 -10.27 -2.79 -8.58
C GLU A 88 -10.37 -2.82 -10.10
N SER A 89 -10.70 -1.69 -10.73
CA SER A 89 -10.79 -1.57 -12.18
C SER A 89 -9.46 -1.87 -12.87
N VAL A 90 -8.34 -1.38 -12.33
CA VAL A 90 -7.00 -1.64 -12.89
C VAL A 90 -6.62 -3.12 -12.73
N LEU A 91 -6.78 -3.68 -11.53
CA LEU A 91 -6.46 -5.08 -11.27
C LEU A 91 -7.26 -6.04 -12.14
N SER A 92 -8.56 -5.75 -12.35
CA SER A 92 -9.46 -6.58 -13.16
C SER A 92 -9.21 -6.45 -14.67
N SER A 93 -8.70 -5.33 -15.14
CA SER A 93 -8.48 -5.07 -16.56
C SER A 93 -7.11 -5.53 -17.07
N TYR A 94 -6.19 -5.90 -16.17
CA TYR A 94 -4.86 -6.30 -16.58
C TYR A 94 -4.85 -7.70 -17.20
N SER A 95 -4.28 -7.80 -18.40
CA SER A 95 -4.13 -9.05 -19.15
C SER A 95 -2.72 -9.26 -19.72
N GLY A 96 -1.73 -8.52 -19.17
CA GLY A 96 -0.36 -8.61 -19.60
C GLY A 96 0.42 -9.77 -18.95
N SER A 97 1.72 -9.83 -19.23
CA SER A 97 2.61 -10.87 -18.72
C SER A 97 3.09 -10.60 -17.29
N GLU A 98 3.60 -11.64 -16.64
CA GLU A 98 4.27 -11.52 -15.35
C GLU A 98 5.60 -10.78 -15.48
N PRO A 99 5.95 -9.93 -14.49
CA PRO A 99 7.25 -9.27 -14.44
C PRO A 99 8.35 -10.32 -14.21
N ARG A 100 9.46 -10.18 -14.94
CA ARG A 100 10.63 -11.08 -14.83
C ARG A 100 11.80 -10.44 -14.11
N SER A 101 11.75 -9.13 -13.93
CA SER A 101 12.76 -8.34 -13.26
C SER A 101 12.10 -7.27 -12.36
N TRP A 102 12.89 -6.59 -11.55
CA TRP A 102 12.40 -5.48 -10.75
C TRP A 102 12.05 -4.26 -11.63
N GLU A 103 12.75 -4.10 -12.76
CA GLU A 103 12.45 -3.07 -13.76
C GLU A 103 11.07 -3.28 -14.37
N ASP A 104 10.74 -4.52 -14.77
CA ASP A 104 9.41 -4.86 -15.29
C ASP A 104 8.33 -4.55 -14.23
N ALA A 105 8.61 -4.85 -12.97
CA ALA A 105 7.68 -4.55 -11.89
C ALA A 105 7.48 -3.03 -11.71
N LEU A 106 8.53 -2.23 -11.85
CA LEU A 106 8.46 -0.77 -11.80
C LEU A 106 7.67 -0.21 -12.99
N GLU A 107 7.84 -0.77 -14.18
CA GLU A 107 7.02 -0.41 -15.36
C GLU A 107 5.54 -0.68 -15.13
N LEU A 108 5.20 -1.77 -14.43
CA LEU A 108 3.81 -2.06 -14.06
C LEU A 108 3.24 -1.04 -13.06
N VAL A 109 4.04 -0.56 -12.11
CA VAL A 109 3.62 0.51 -11.19
C VAL A 109 3.29 1.78 -11.99
N VAL A 110 4.20 2.19 -12.89
CA VAL A 110 4.00 3.37 -13.72
C VAL A 110 2.76 3.20 -14.61
N TRP A 111 2.63 2.07 -15.29
CA TRP A 111 1.49 1.76 -16.14
C TRP A 111 0.16 1.82 -15.37
N ALA A 112 0.09 1.22 -14.19
CA ALA A 112 -1.13 1.19 -13.39
C ALA A 112 -1.52 2.60 -12.91
N ARG A 113 -0.57 3.41 -12.50
CA ARG A 113 -0.79 4.81 -12.11
C ARG A 113 -1.36 5.62 -13.28
N GLU A 114 -0.70 5.56 -14.45
CA GLU A 114 -1.17 6.26 -15.66
C GLU A 114 -2.56 5.79 -16.08
N ARG A 115 -2.85 4.50 -15.95
CA ARG A 115 -4.14 3.92 -16.28
C ARG A 115 -5.26 4.47 -15.38
N VAL A 116 -4.98 4.76 -14.11
CA VAL A 116 -5.93 5.41 -13.19
C VAL A 116 -6.14 6.88 -13.55
N LEU A 117 -5.06 7.60 -13.83
CA LEU A 117 -5.11 9.04 -14.06
C LEU A 117 -5.80 9.44 -15.37
N HIS A 118 -5.67 8.60 -16.41
CA HIS A 118 -6.08 8.90 -17.79
C HIS A 118 -7.13 7.93 -18.36
N GLY A 119 -7.47 6.86 -17.65
CA GLY A 119 -8.52 5.89 -17.99
C GLY A 119 -9.79 6.20 -17.26
#